data_ae4e85ec1580b46a46b90c74696d53af
#
_entry.id   ae4e85ec1580b46a46b90c74696d53af
#
_cell.length_a   1.000
_cell.length_b   1.000
_cell.length_c   1.000
_cell.angle_alpha   90.00
_cell.angle_beta   90.00
_cell.angle_gamma   90.00
#
_symmetry.space_group_name_H-M   'P 1'
#
loop_
_entity.id
_entity.type
_entity.pdbx_description
1 polymer ?
#
loop_
_entity_poly.entity_id
_entity_poly.type
_entity_poly.pdbx_seq_one_letter_code
_entity_poly.pdbx_strand_id
1 'polypeptide(L)'
;MINDIINVFKNLPSNHLHHTLITIVVIATLLIVRYRVNRYNLNFIDIFLGFLPIIIELIFQIQSMLNKEWMLIKTLPLEISYLTSFAIPIYLYKPSRILQSWIYYIGIWSAAAAFLNTIMMGAEPWHVLLRYYGHHGTLLYFGISIYISGYRPTLKDYYNTAKIMLLIIFIIGLINKIIGSNYMFTRFKPTGMNLTLLMADWPYYFIIIVSIGLVFCYLLYLIGKDKLHKSVK
;
A
#
# COMPACT_ATOMS: atom_id res chain seq x y z
N MET A 1 -7.49 -0.81 -26.72
CA MET A 1 -6.65 -1.01 -25.52
C MET A 1 -5.91 0.26 -25.06
N ILE A 2 -5.01 0.88 -25.86
CA ILE A 2 -4.32 2.12 -25.42
C ILE A 2 -5.31 3.25 -25.15
N ASN A 3 -6.25 3.50 -26.07
CA ASN A 3 -7.29 4.52 -25.88
C ASN A 3 -8.18 4.27 -24.64
N ASP A 4 -8.43 3.02 -24.30
CA ASP A 4 -9.23 2.67 -23.12
C ASP A 4 -8.45 2.96 -21.83
N ILE A 5 -7.15 2.66 -21.82
CA ILE A 5 -6.25 3.03 -20.70
C ILE A 5 -6.23 4.55 -20.52
N ILE A 6 -6.02 5.30 -21.61
CA ILE A 6 -6.04 6.77 -21.58
C ILE A 6 -7.40 7.27 -21.06
N ASN A 7 -8.50 6.63 -21.45
CA ASN A 7 -9.84 7.01 -21.00
C ASN A 7 -10.03 6.79 -19.50
N VAL A 8 -9.52 5.69 -18.93
CA VAL A 8 -9.53 5.46 -17.48
C VAL A 8 -8.81 6.61 -16.76
N PHE A 9 -7.60 6.97 -17.19
CA PHE A 9 -6.82 8.05 -16.55
C PHE A 9 -7.46 9.44 -16.72
N LYS A 10 -8.09 9.74 -17.86
CA LYS A 10 -8.79 10.99 -18.08
C LYS A 10 -10.04 11.16 -17.21
N ASN A 11 -10.67 10.04 -16.83
CA ASN A 11 -11.89 10.04 -16.03
C ASN A 11 -11.64 9.73 -14.54
N LEU A 12 -10.38 9.76 -14.08
CA LEU A 12 -10.09 9.70 -12.65
C LEU A 12 -10.73 10.92 -11.94
N PRO A 13 -11.30 10.74 -10.74
CA PRO A 13 -11.84 11.85 -9.97
C PRO A 13 -10.80 12.95 -9.76
N SER A 14 -11.12 14.20 -10.07
CA SER A 14 -10.20 15.34 -9.90
C SER A 14 -9.70 15.47 -8.46
N ASN A 15 -10.57 15.22 -7.48
CA ASN A 15 -10.21 15.21 -6.07
C ASN A 15 -9.15 14.14 -5.74
N HIS A 16 -9.20 12.98 -6.41
CA HIS A 16 -8.18 11.94 -6.23
C HIS A 16 -6.79 12.45 -6.66
N LEU A 17 -6.70 13.10 -7.81
CA LEU A 17 -5.43 13.65 -8.31
C LEU A 17 -4.87 14.72 -7.36
N HIS A 18 -5.71 15.63 -6.86
CA HIS A 18 -5.31 16.66 -5.89
C HIS A 18 -4.79 16.03 -4.59
N HIS A 19 -5.54 15.12 -3.96
CA HIS A 19 -5.12 14.47 -2.71
C HIS A 19 -3.87 13.62 -2.90
N THR A 20 -3.75 12.92 -4.03
CA THR A 20 -2.53 12.16 -4.38
C THR A 20 -1.32 13.09 -4.47
N LEU A 21 -1.44 14.22 -5.20
CA LEU A 21 -0.35 15.17 -5.35
C LEU A 21 0.06 15.76 -3.99
N ILE A 22 -0.90 16.22 -3.19
CA ILE A 22 -0.64 16.75 -1.85
C ILE A 22 0.08 15.69 -1.00
N THR A 23 -0.41 14.45 -1.00
CA THR A 23 0.21 13.37 -0.25
C THR A 23 1.65 13.13 -0.69
N ILE A 24 1.91 13.05 -2.00
CA ILE A 24 3.26 12.85 -2.55
C ILE A 24 4.19 14.00 -2.14
N VAL A 25 3.73 15.27 -2.25
CA VAL A 25 4.54 16.44 -1.86
C VAL A 25 4.87 16.40 -0.37
N VAL A 26 3.89 16.11 0.49
CA VAL A 26 4.11 15.98 1.94
C VAL A 26 5.13 14.88 2.24
N ILE A 27 4.94 13.69 1.68
CA ILE A 27 5.86 12.56 1.90
C ILE A 27 7.26 12.85 1.36
N ALA A 28 7.38 13.45 0.18
CA ALA A 28 8.68 13.84 -0.36
C ALA A 28 9.41 14.84 0.55
N THR A 29 8.68 15.83 1.08
CA THR A 29 9.22 16.80 2.03
C THR A 29 9.72 16.12 3.32
N LEU A 30 8.91 15.24 3.90
CA LEU A 30 9.28 14.47 5.09
C LEU A 30 10.50 13.57 4.86
N LEU A 31 10.60 12.93 3.69
CA LEU A 31 11.75 12.12 3.31
C LEU A 31 13.03 12.96 3.13
N ILE A 32 12.92 14.16 2.55
CA ILE A 32 14.06 15.09 2.42
C ILE A 32 14.53 15.53 3.80
N VAL A 33 13.61 15.93 4.68
CA VAL A 33 13.95 16.30 6.06
C VAL A 33 14.63 15.14 6.77
N ARG A 34 14.04 13.95 6.71
CA ARG A 34 14.61 12.75 7.31
C ARG A 34 16.02 12.44 6.79
N TYR A 35 16.22 12.50 5.47
CA TYR A 35 17.51 12.24 4.84
C TYR A 35 18.59 13.24 5.32
N ARG A 36 18.24 14.52 5.49
CA ARG A 36 19.17 15.56 5.91
C ARG A 36 19.48 15.56 7.40
N VAL A 37 18.48 15.27 8.24
CA VAL A 37 18.62 15.32 9.70
C VAL A 37 19.24 14.04 10.24
N ASN A 38 18.68 12.90 9.94
CA ASN A 38 19.16 11.61 10.46
C ASN A 38 18.64 10.42 9.65
N ARG A 39 19.35 10.05 8.60
CA ARG A 39 18.90 8.99 7.69
C ARG A 39 19.01 7.57 8.26
N TYR A 40 19.87 7.36 9.26
CA TYR A 40 20.17 6.00 9.76
C TYR A 40 19.39 5.63 11.01
N ASN A 41 19.03 6.60 11.84
CA ASN A 41 18.39 6.35 13.12
C ASN A 41 16.91 6.76 13.08
N LEU A 42 16.11 6.11 13.94
CA LEU A 42 14.72 6.52 14.18
C LEU A 42 14.71 7.91 14.82
N ASN A 43 13.77 8.72 14.37
CA ASN A 43 13.51 10.05 14.93
C ASN A 43 12.05 10.19 15.33
N PHE A 44 11.70 11.32 15.95
CA PHE A 44 10.33 11.58 16.39
C PHE A 44 9.30 11.49 15.24
N ILE A 45 9.70 11.93 14.03
CA ILE A 45 8.84 11.87 12.84
C ILE A 45 8.52 10.40 12.49
N ASP A 46 9.53 9.52 12.50
CA ASP A 46 9.35 8.08 12.22
C ASP A 46 8.38 7.45 13.25
N ILE A 47 8.54 7.78 14.54
CA ILE A 47 7.68 7.26 15.60
C ILE A 47 6.23 7.75 15.40
N PHE A 48 6.06 9.08 15.22
CA PHE A 48 4.74 9.68 15.01
C PHE A 48 4.04 9.07 13.78
N LEU A 49 4.70 9.06 12.62
CA LEU A 49 4.16 8.50 11.40
C LEU A 49 3.92 6.99 11.50
N GLY A 50 4.72 6.27 12.26
CA GLY A 50 4.55 4.83 12.45
C GLY A 50 3.28 4.46 13.21
N PHE A 51 2.87 5.29 14.17
CA PHE A 51 1.61 5.09 14.92
C PHE A 51 0.40 5.77 14.29
N LEU A 52 0.62 6.71 13.36
CA LEU A 52 -0.44 7.46 12.70
C LEU A 52 -1.51 6.56 12.02
N PRO A 53 -1.18 5.44 11.35
CA PRO A 53 -2.19 4.54 10.78
C PRO A 53 -3.16 3.96 11.82
N ILE A 54 -2.71 3.68 13.05
CA ILE A 54 -3.57 3.18 14.12
C ILE A 54 -4.57 4.26 14.53
N ILE A 55 -4.12 5.50 14.68
CA ILE A 55 -4.97 6.64 15.03
C ILE A 55 -6.00 6.89 13.92
N ILE A 56 -5.56 6.89 12.67
CA ILE A 56 -6.44 7.08 11.50
C ILE A 56 -7.49 5.97 11.45
N GLU A 57 -7.11 4.72 11.66
CA GLU A 57 -8.04 3.60 11.64
C GLU A 57 -9.07 3.72 12.77
N LEU A 58 -8.66 4.10 13.99
CA LEU A 58 -9.59 4.34 15.09
C LEU A 58 -10.59 5.45 14.77
N ILE A 59 -10.12 6.56 14.21
CA ILE A 59 -10.99 7.67 13.76
C ILE A 59 -12.00 7.14 12.73
N PHE A 60 -11.54 6.40 11.74
CA PHE A 60 -12.40 5.84 10.70
C PHE A 60 -13.46 4.89 11.28
N GLN A 61 -13.08 3.98 12.18
CA GLN A 61 -14.00 3.04 12.80
C GLN A 61 -15.07 3.77 13.62
N ILE A 62 -14.65 4.75 14.45
CA ILE A 62 -15.57 5.56 15.27
C ILE A 62 -16.54 6.35 14.37
N GLN A 63 -16.05 7.04 13.35
CA GLN A 63 -16.90 7.82 12.44
C GLN A 63 -17.89 6.94 11.68
N SER A 64 -17.45 5.78 11.21
CA SER A 64 -18.32 4.81 10.53
C SER A 64 -19.44 4.30 11.45
N MET A 65 -19.14 4.09 12.74
CA MET A 65 -20.15 3.70 13.75
C MET A 65 -21.13 4.83 14.02
N LEU A 66 -20.64 6.06 14.23
CA LEU A 66 -21.47 7.24 14.48
C LEU A 66 -22.41 7.54 13.32
N ASN A 67 -21.92 7.38 12.09
CA ASN A 67 -22.71 7.57 10.87
C ASN A 67 -23.65 6.39 10.56
N LYS A 68 -23.62 5.31 11.35
CA LYS A 68 -24.37 4.06 11.09
C LYS A 68 -24.00 3.39 9.74
N GLU A 69 -22.80 3.61 9.27
CA GLU A 69 -22.26 3.07 8.00
C GLU A 69 -21.36 1.83 8.24
N TRP A 70 -21.11 1.51 9.52
CA TRP A 70 -20.22 0.39 9.86
C TRP A 70 -20.81 -0.95 9.44
N MET A 71 -20.06 -1.71 8.65
CA MET A 71 -20.46 -3.03 8.15
C MET A 71 -19.27 -3.99 8.18
N LEU A 72 -19.45 -5.16 8.78
CA LEU A 72 -18.44 -6.22 8.85
C LEU A 72 -17.80 -6.55 7.47
N ILE A 73 -18.61 -6.49 6.42
CA ILE A 73 -18.20 -6.86 5.06
C ILE A 73 -17.41 -5.77 4.31
N LYS A 74 -17.30 -4.54 4.86
CA LYS A 74 -16.66 -3.39 4.20
C LYS A 74 -15.69 -2.62 5.07
N THR A 75 -15.87 -2.63 6.40
CA THR A 75 -15.26 -1.65 7.29
C THR A 75 -13.97 -2.17 7.93
N LEU A 76 -13.79 -3.49 8.03
CA LEU A 76 -12.59 -4.07 8.64
C LEU A 76 -11.32 -3.70 7.85
N PRO A 77 -10.18 -3.50 8.54
CA PRO A 77 -8.90 -3.17 7.91
C PRO A 77 -8.19 -4.42 7.34
N LEU A 78 -8.87 -5.16 6.47
CA LEU A 78 -8.37 -6.41 5.89
C LEU A 78 -7.74 -6.26 4.50
N GLU A 79 -7.59 -5.02 4.00
CA GLU A 79 -6.80 -4.76 2.82
C GLU A 79 -5.31 -4.92 3.13
N ILE A 80 -4.53 -5.40 2.16
CA ILE A 80 -3.08 -5.64 2.34
C ILE A 80 -2.32 -4.37 2.77
N SER A 81 -2.77 -3.21 2.30
CA SER A 81 -2.24 -1.90 2.69
C SER A 81 -2.43 -1.63 4.18
N TYR A 82 -3.63 -1.87 4.73
CA TYR A 82 -3.91 -1.63 6.15
C TYR A 82 -3.14 -2.62 7.03
N LEU A 83 -3.11 -3.90 6.67
CA LEU A 83 -2.31 -4.92 7.36
C LEU A 83 -0.81 -4.54 7.36
N THR A 84 -0.30 -4.02 6.23
CA THR A 84 1.08 -3.54 6.13
C THR A 84 1.32 -2.31 6.99
N SER A 85 0.37 -1.37 7.04
CA SER A 85 0.47 -0.19 7.91
C SER A 85 0.59 -0.58 9.39
N PHE A 86 -0.16 -1.58 9.83
CA PHE A 86 -0.06 -2.09 11.21
C PHE A 86 1.22 -2.87 11.49
N ALA A 87 1.92 -3.34 10.48
CA ALA A 87 3.25 -3.93 10.65
C ALA A 87 4.34 -2.88 10.95
N ILE A 88 4.09 -1.59 10.65
CA ILE A 88 5.07 -0.51 10.86
C ILE A 88 5.38 -0.31 12.35
N PRO A 89 4.42 -0.12 13.28
CA PRO A 89 4.70 -0.02 14.71
C PRO A 89 5.47 -1.24 15.25
N ILE A 90 5.11 -2.44 14.78
CA ILE A 90 5.81 -3.67 15.15
C ILE A 90 7.28 -3.61 14.71
N TYR A 91 7.53 -3.15 13.49
CA TYR A 91 8.88 -2.95 12.96
C TYR A 91 9.66 -1.89 13.77
N LEU A 92 9.04 -0.79 14.15
CA LEU A 92 9.69 0.26 14.95
C LEU A 92 10.10 -0.25 16.34
N TYR A 93 9.26 -1.09 16.96
CA TYR A 93 9.54 -1.69 18.25
C TYR A 93 10.55 -2.84 18.18
N LYS A 94 10.40 -3.74 17.19
CA LYS A 94 11.25 -4.92 17.01
C LYS A 94 11.65 -5.07 15.54
N PRO A 95 12.67 -4.35 15.08
CA PRO A 95 13.14 -4.42 13.71
C PRO A 95 13.55 -5.85 13.32
N SER A 96 13.08 -6.32 12.18
CA SER A 96 13.49 -7.58 11.59
C SER A 96 13.60 -7.46 10.08
N ARG A 97 14.45 -8.28 9.46
CA ARG A 97 14.62 -8.27 8.01
C ARG A 97 13.33 -8.64 7.26
N ILE A 98 12.51 -9.50 7.85
CA ILE A 98 11.22 -9.89 7.28
C ILE A 98 10.28 -8.68 7.23
N LEU A 99 10.17 -7.91 8.32
CA LEU A 99 9.35 -6.71 8.36
C LEU A 99 9.91 -5.60 7.46
N GLN A 100 11.25 -5.44 7.41
CA GLN A 100 11.88 -4.49 6.49
C GLN A 100 11.54 -4.80 5.03
N SER A 101 11.70 -6.07 4.62
CA SER A 101 11.39 -6.47 3.25
C SER A 101 9.89 -6.35 2.96
N TRP A 102 9.03 -6.75 3.90
CA TRP A 102 7.59 -6.61 3.76
C TRP A 102 7.16 -5.16 3.55
N ILE A 103 7.57 -4.24 4.42
CA ILE A 103 7.21 -2.82 4.34
C ILE A 103 7.82 -2.18 3.08
N TYR A 104 9.06 -2.54 2.72
CA TYR A 104 9.69 -2.04 1.50
C TYR A 104 8.88 -2.42 0.25
N TYR A 105 8.62 -3.71 0.06
CA TYR A 105 7.96 -4.17 -1.16
C TYR A 105 6.46 -3.84 -1.16
N ILE A 106 5.74 -4.27 -0.13
CA ILE A 106 4.29 -4.14 -0.11
C ILE A 106 3.87 -2.71 0.20
N GLY A 107 4.64 -1.97 1.01
CA GLY A 107 4.38 -0.55 1.27
C GLY A 107 4.49 0.29 0.01
N ILE A 108 5.57 0.17 -0.76
CA ILE A 108 5.74 0.93 -2.00
C ILE A 108 4.70 0.48 -3.04
N TRP A 109 4.49 -0.83 -3.21
CA TRP A 109 3.47 -1.35 -4.14
C TRP A 109 2.07 -0.87 -3.81
N SER A 110 1.64 -0.97 -2.55
CA SER A 110 0.30 -0.55 -2.13
C SER A 110 0.07 0.94 -2.37
N ALA A 111 1.06 1.78 -2.06
CA ALA A 111 0.97 3.21 -2.31
C ALA A 111 0.92 3.53 -3.82
N ALA A 112 1.80 2.90 -4.62
CA ALA A 112 1.81 3.09 -6.06
C ALA A 112 0.49 2.63 -6.69
N ALA A 113 -0.02 1.47 -6.31
CA ALA A 113 -1.29 0.96 -6.81
C ALA A 113 -2.45 1.89 -6.46
N ALA A 114 -2.51 2.40 -5.23
CA ALA A 114 -3.56 3.31 -4.78
C ALA A 114 -3.53 4.67 -5.50
N PHE A 115 -2.34 5.25 -5.68
CA PHE A 115 -2.20 6.58 -6.28
C PHE A 115 -2.35 6.57 -7.81
N LEU A 116 -1.99 5.47 -8.46
CA LEU A 116 -2.09 5.33 -9.92
C LEU A 116 -3.41 4.71 -10.38
N ASN A 117 -4.12 3.99 -9.51
CA ASN A 117 -5.30 3.21 -9.88
C ASN A 117 -6.32 3.20 -8.75
N THR A 118 -7.00 4.32 -8.56
CA THR A 118 -7.89 4.53 -7.42
C THR A 118 -9.19 3.75 -7.49
N ILE A 119 -9.75 3.48 -6.32
CA ILE A 119 -11.14 3.01 -6.13
C ILE A 119 -12.06 4.14 -5.66
N MET A 120 -11.53 5.36 -5.51
CA MET A 120 -12.30 6.53 -5.08
C MET A 120 -13.22 7.01 -6.19
N MET A 121 -14.41 7.48 -5.82
CA MET A 121 -15.43 7.97 -6.74
C MET A 121 -15.53 9.50 -6.76
N GLY A 122 -14.82 10.19 -5.86
CA GLY A 122 -14.69 11.64 -5.83
C GLY A 122 -15.65 12.37 -4.89
N ALA A 123 -16.52 11.65 -4.20
CA ALA A 123 -17.49 12.21 -3.24
C ALA A 123 -17.39 11.57 -1.85
N GLU A 124 -16.24 10.98 -1.53
CA GLU A 124 -16.04 10.31 -0.25
C GLU A 124 -15.98 11.30 0.90
N PRO A 125 -16.56 10.96 2.08
CA PRO A 125 -16.44 11.76 3.27
C PRO A 125 -14.99 11.82 3.78
N TRP A 126 -14.66 12.87 4.53
CA TRP A 126 -13.30 13.20 4.96
C TRP A 126 -12.58 12.05 5.69
N HIS A 127 -13.29 11.27 6.52
CA HIS A 127 -12.69 10.15 7.26
C HIS A 127 -12.28 8.99 6.35
N VAL A 128 -12.99 8.78 5.23
CA VAL A 128 -12.61 7.81 4.19
C VAL A 128 -11.36 8.30 3.44
N LEU A 129 -11.32 9.58 3.07
CA LEU A 129 -10.15 10.20 2.44
C LEU A 129 -8.93 10.14 3.35
N LEU A 130 -9.10 10.50 4.64
CA LEU A 130 -8.04 10.43 5.64
C LEU A 130 -7.49 9.00 5.77
N ARG A 131 -8.37 8.00 5.85
CA ARG A 131 -8.00 6.59 5.89
C ARG A 131 -7.19 6.20 4.65
N TYR A 132 -7.70 6.52 3.47
CA TYR A 132 -7.08 6.14 2.21
C TYR A 132 -5.69 6.78 2.03
N TYR A 133 -5.62 8.10 2.04
CA TYR A 133 -4.36 8.82 1.79
C TYR A 133 -3.38 8.73 2.96
N GLY A 134 -3.87 8.70 4.19
CA GLY A 134 -3.04 8.58 5.38
C GLY A 134 -2.30 7.24 5.45
N HIS A 135 -2.99 6.12 5.23
CA HIS A 135 -2.35 4.81 5.18
C HIS A 135 -1.37 4.71 4.02
N HIS A 136 -1.79 5.04 2.78
CA HIS A 136 -0.92 4.89 1.61
C HIS A 136 0.27 5.86 1.63
N GLY A 137 0.08 7.08 2.15
CA GLY A 137 1.18 8.03 2.37
C GLY A 137 2.20 7.49 3.37
N THR A 138 1.74 6.97 4.51
CA THR A 138 2.62 6.36 5.52
C THR A 138 3.38 5.15 4.96
N LEU A 139 2.72 4.30 4.17
CA LEU A 139 3.35 3.16 3.51
C LEU A 139 4.45 3.59 2.54
N LEU A 140 4.20 4.63 1.74
CA LEU A 140 5.21 5.19 0.84
C LEU A 140 6.41 5.74 1.60
N TYR A 141 6.14 6.51 2.68
CA TYR A 141 7.19 7.05 3.54
C TYR A 141 8.08 5.94 4.10
N PHE A 142 7.52 4.93 4.76
CA PHE A 142 8.31 3.87 5.38
C PHE A 142 8.99 2.96 4.36
N GLY A 143 8.33 2.63 3.25
CA GLY A 143 8.92 1.85 2.19
C GLY A 143 10.21 2.49 1.64
N ILE A 144 10.19 3.81 1.40
CA ILE A 144 11.36 4.57 0.93
C ILE A 144 12.35 4.81 2.06
N SER A 145 11.91 5.13 3.29
CA SER A 145 12.76 5.38 4.44
C SER A 145 13.64 4.19 4.79
N ILE A 146 13.11 2.98 4.73
CA ILE A 146 13.86 1.72 4.95
C ILE A 146 15.02 1.61 3.95
N TYR A 147 14.77 1.93 2.68
CA TYR A 147 15.83 1.95 1.67
C TYR A 147 16.89 3.04 1.92
N ILE A 148 16.45 4.26 2.25
CA ILE A 148 17.34 5.37 2.61
C ILE A 148 18.20 5.03 3.82
N SER A 149 17.65 4.29 4.79
CA SER A 149 18.35 3.85 6.02
C SER A 149 19.36 2.71 5.79
N GLY A 150 19.59 2.31 4.54
CA GLY A 150 20.63 1.33 4.20
C GLY A 150 20.12 -0.08 3.91
N TYR A 151 18.82 -0.34 3.98
CA TYR A 151 18.28 -1.63 3.52
C TYR A 151 18.54 -1.83 2.02
N ARG A 152 19.07 -3.00 1.68
CA ARG A 152 19.26 -3.42 0.28
C ARG A 152 18.55 -4.77 0.10
N PRO A 153 17.55 -4.83 -0.79
CA PRO A 153 16.77 -6.04 -0.99
C PRO A 153 17.61 -7.12 -1.67
N THR A 154 17.38 -8.37 -1.23
CA THR A 154 17.94 -9.56 -1.84
C THR A 154 16.83 -10.34 -2.56
N LEU A 155 17.24 -11.27 -3.44
CA LEU A 155 16.29 -12.17 -4.11
C LEU A 155 15.52 -13.04 -3.10
N LYS A 156 16.18 -13.43 -1.98
CA LYS A 156 15.54 -14.14 -0.87
C LYS A 156 14.45 -13.32 -0.20
N ASP A 157 14.68 -12.01 -0.01
CA ASP A 157 13.67 -11.11 0.55
C ASP A 157 12.44 -11.00 -0.35
N TYR A 158 12.66 -10.88 -1.68
CA TYR A 158 11.57 -10.89 -2.65
C TYR A 158 10.72 -12.16 -2.56
N TYR A 159 11.35 -13.34 -2.61
CA TYR A 159 10.60 -14.61 -2.53
C TYR A 159 9.88 -14.79 -1.20
N ASN A 160 10.49 -14.41 -0.09
CA ASN A 160 9.83 -14.48 1.22
C ASN A 160 8.63 -13.55 1.28
N THR A 161 8.76 -12.31 0.79
CA THR A 161 7.64 -11.36 0.74
C THR A 161 6.52 -11.87 -0.17
N ALA A 162 6.85 -12.40 -1.35
CA ALA A 162 5.87 -12.98 -2.27
C ALA A 162 5.10 -14.15 -1.64
N LYS A 163 5.78 -15.06 -0.94
CA LYS A 163 5.13 -16.18 -0.23
C LYS A 163 4.19 -15.69 0.86
N ILE A 164 4.62 -14.74 1.69
CA ILE A 164 3.78 -14.18 2.76
C ILE A 164 2.56 -13.46 2.15
N MET A 165 2.77 -12.67 1.09
CA MET A 165 1.69 -11.98 0.39
C MET A 165 0.64 -12.97 -0.13
N LEU A 166 1.06 -14.02 -0.83
CA LEU A 166 0.15 -15.03 -1.36
C LEU A 166 -0.60 -15.78 -0.25
N LEU A 167 0.07 -16.08 0.88
CA LEU A 167 -0.57 -16.68 2.05
C LEU A 167 -1.63 -15.76 2.65
N ILE A 168 -1.35 -14.47 2.81
CA ILE A 168 -2.32 -13.49 3.31
C ILE A 168 -3.51 -13.39 2.36
N ILE A 169 -3.27 -13.28 1.05
CA ILE A 169 -4.33 -13.26 0.04
C ILE A 169 -5.23 -14.50 0.14
N PHE A 170 -4.64 -15.68 0.30
CA PHE A 170 -5.39 -16.92 0.46
C PHE A 170 -6.27 -16.90 1.73
N ILE A 171 -5.69 -16.48 2.88
CA ILE A 171 -6.44 -16.36 4.14
C ILE A 171 -7.59 -15.36 4.01
N ILE A 172 -7.35 -14.18 3.44
CA ILE A 172 -8.40 -13.18 3.22
C ILE A 172 -9.46 -13.68 2.24
N GLY A 173 -9.08 -14.45 1.22
CA GLY A 173 -10.02 -15.10 0.32
C GLY A 173 -10.97 -16.06 1.05
N LEU A 174 -10.46 -16.84 2.03
CA LEU A 174 -11.29 -17.69 2.88
C LEU A 174 -12.22 -16.86 3.79
N ILE A 175 -11.70 -15.81 4.42
CA ILE A 175 -12.50 -14.88 5.23
C ILE A 175 -13.63 -14.29 4.38
N ASN A 176 -13.33 -13.77 3.18
CA ASN A 176 -14.31 -13.22 2.26
C ASN A 176 -15.42 -14.22 1.90
N LYS A 177 -15.07 -15.49 1.73
CA LYS A 177 -16.04 -16.54 1.47
C LYS A 177 -16.98 -16.78 2.66
N ILE A 178 -16.44 -16.74 3.88
CA ILE A 178 -17.19 -17.00 5.14
C ILE A 178 -18.14 -15.84 5.45
N ILE A 179 -17.68 -14.59 5.38
CA ILE A 179 -18.47 -13.43 5.80
C ILE A 179 -19.17 -12.70 4.64
N GLY A 180 -19.02 -13.18 3.42
CA GLY A 180 -19.65 -12.56 2.24
C GLY A 180 -19.01 -11.27 1.74
N SER A 181 -17.76 -10.94 2.18
CA SER A 181 -17.04 -9.72 1.85
C SER A 181 -16.23 -9.81 0.55
N ASN A 182 -15.52 -8.71 0.21
CA ASN A 182 -14.63 -8.64 -0.96
C ASN A 182 -13.30 -7.92 -0.65
N TYR A 183 -12.75 -8.07 0.54
CA TYR A 183 -11.44 -7.51 0.89
C TYR A 183 -10.36 -7.98 -0.09
N MET A 184 -9.41 -7.10 -0.45
CA MET A 184 -8.38 -7.33 -1.47
C MET A 184 -8.96 -7.72 -2.85
N PHE A 185 -10.25 -7.45 -3.07
CA PHE A 185 -10.96 -7.74 -4.34
C PHE A 185 -10.83 -9.20 -4.81
N THR A 186 -10.79 -10.15 -3.87
CA THR A 186 -10.58 -11.58 -4.18
C THR A 186 -11.77 -12.26 -4.84
N ARG A 187 -12.96 -11.62 -4.93
CA ARG A 187 -14.19 -12.19 -5.47
C ARG A 187 -14.73 -11.44 -6.68
N PHE A 188 -14.71 -10.13 -6.66
CA PHE A 188 -15.17 -9.28 -7.76
C PHE A 188 -14.38 -7.97 -7.80
N LYS A 189 -14.35 -7.37 -8.99
CA LYS A 189 -13.60 -6.13 -9.28
C LYS A 189 -14.00 -5.01 -8.33
N PRO A 190 -13.06 -4.09 -7.99
CA PRO A 190 -13.40 -2.87 -7.28
C PRO A 190 -14.34 -2.00 -8.13
N THR A 191 -15.17 -1.22 -7.46
CA THR A 191 -16.00 -0.19 -8.07
C THR A 191 -15.15 1.02 -8.46
N GLY A 192 -15.74 1.96 -9.21
CA GLY A 192 -15.06 3.19 -9.62
C GLY A 192 -14.27 3.07 -10.93
N MET A 193 -13.72 4.19 -11.37
CA MET A 193 -12.94 4.28 -12.61
C MET A 193 -11.52 3.83 -12.36
N ASN A 194 -11.20 2.59 -12.71
CA ASN A 194 -9.90 1.99 -12.48
C ASN A 194 -9.55 0.96 -13.58
N LEU A 195 -8.27 0.59 -13.67
CA LEU A 195 -7.76 -0.29 -14.72
C LEU A 195 -8.36 -1.70 -14.72
N THR A 196 -8.97 -2.15 -13.61
CA THR A 196 -9.61 -3.47 -13.58
C THR A 196 -10.84 -3.56 -14.48
N LEU A 197 -11.43 -2.42 -14.86
CA LEU A 197 -12.52 -2.36 -15.84
C LEU A 197 -12.10 -2.91 -17.20
N LEU A 198 -10.82 -2.81 -17.55
CA LEU A 198 -10.26 -3.28 -18.83
C LEU A 198 -9.84 -4.75 -18.79
N MET A 199 -9.92 -5.40 -17.63
CA MET A 199 -9.54 -6.79 -17.46
C MET A 199 -10.78 -7.71 -17.61
N ALA A 200 -10.55 -8.97 -17.96
CA ALA A 200 -11.60 -9.99 -17.94
C ALA A 200 -12.11 -10.21 -16.49
N ASP A 201 -13.27 -10.85 -16.36
CA ASP A 201 -13.88 -11.08 -15.04
C ASP A 201 -13.10 -12.10 -14.20
N TRP A 202 -13.58 -12.34 -12.98
CA TRP A 202 -12.98 -13.32 -12.08
C TRP A 202 -12.88 -14.71 -12.73
N PRO A 203 -11.77 -15.43 -12.60
CA PRO A 203 -10.59 -15.13 -11.75
C PRO A 203 -9.50 -14.32 -12.46
N TYR A 204 -9.63 -13.99 -13.74
CA TYR A 204 -8.56 -13.45 -14.57
C TYR A 204 -8.07 -12.07 -14.11
N TYR A 205 -8.96 -11.11 -13.81
CA TYR A 205 -8.52 -9.79 -13.32
C TYR A 205 -7.69 -9.94 -12.04
N PHE A 206 -8.07 -10.87 -11.16
CA PHE A 206 -7.39 -11.08 -9.90
C PHE A 206 -5.99 -11.66 -10.10
N ILE A 207 -5.86 -12.66 -10.98
CA ILE A 207 -4.56 -13.21 -11.38
C ILE A 207 -3.67 -12.11 -11.96
N ILE A 208 -4.23 -11.25 -12.83
CA ILE A 208 -3.49 -10.15 -13.44
C ILE A 208 -3.02 -9.15 -12.38
N ILE A 209 -3.87 -8.71 -11.45
CA ILE A 209 -3.48 -7.77 -10.38
C ILE A 209 -2.36 -8.35 -9.51
N VAL A 210 -2.47 -9.60 -9.08
CA VAL A 210 -1.46 -10.27 -8.29
C VAL A 210 -0.14 -10.38 -9.07
N SER A 211 -0.22 -10.73 -10.37
CA SER A 211 0.96 -10.81 -11.24
C SER A 211 1.64 -9.46 -11.42
N ILE A 212 0.87 -8.38 -11.62
CA ILE A 212 1.42 -7.02 -11.70
C ILE A 212 2.13 -6.65 -10.40
N GLY A 213 1.54 -6.96 -9.23
CA GLY A 213 2.16 -6.73 -7.93
C GLY A 213 3.48 -7.48 -7.76
N LEU A 214 3.52 -8.76 -8.15
CA LEU A 214 4.75 -9.56 -8.10
C LEU A 214 5.84 -9.02 -9.04
N VAL A 215 5.47 -8.65 -10.27
CA VAL A 215 6.40 -8.03 -11.23
C VAL A 215 6.93 -6.70 -10.70
N PHE A 216 6.07 -5.86 -10.14
CA PHE A 216 6.47 -4.59 -9.55
C PHE A 216 7.46 -4.79 -8.39
N CYS A 217 7.18 -5.72 -7.48
CA CYS A 217 8.11 -6.07 -6.40
C CYS A 217 9.44 -6.61 -6.94
N TYR A 218 9.42 -7.39 -8.02
CA TYR A 218 10.66 -7.84 -8.66
C TYR A 218 11.45 -6.69 -9.27
N LEU A 219 10.79 -5.70 -9.88
CA LEU A 219 11.44 -4.47 -10.37
C LEU A 219 12.05 -3.68 -9.22
N LEU A 220 11.36 -3.55 -8.07
CA LEU A 220 11.92 -2.94 -6.87
C LEU A 220 13.17 -3.67 -6.37
N TYR A 221 13.20 -5.01 -6.45
CA TYR A 221 14.42 -5.78 -6.18
C TYR A 221 15.54 -5.40 -7.15
N LEU A 222 15.28 -5.39 -8.45
CA LEU A 222 16.30 -5.09 -9.46
C LEU A 222 16.89 -3.69 -9.30
N ILE A 223 16.06 -2.70 -8.97
CA ILE A 223 16.48 -1.31 -8.76
C ILE A 223 17.23 -1.16 -7.43
N GLY A 224 16.73 -1.81 -6.38
CA GLY A 224 17.22 -1.62 -5.01
C GLY A 224 18.40 -2.48 -4.61
N LYS A 225 18.69 -3.59 -5.33
CA LYS A 225 19.78 -4.51 -5.00
C LYS A 225 21.14 -3.83 -5.04
N ASP A 226 22.03 -4.26 -4.16
CA ASP A 226 23.40 -3.75 -4.16
C ASP A 226 24.13 -4.08 -5.47
N LYS A 227 24.70 -3.05 -6.12
CA LYS A 227 25.45 -3.19 -7.37
C LYS A 227 26.94 -3.45 -7.11
N LEU A 228 27.41 -3.34 -5.86
CA LEU A 228 28.84 -3.36 -5.53
C LEU A 228 29.49 -4.74 -5.49
N HIS A 229 28.72 -5.83 -5.62
CA HIS A 229 29.29 -7.19 -5.61
C HIS A 229 29.91 -7.67 -6.93
N LYS A 230 30.04 -6.82 -7.95
CA LYS A 230 30.65 -7.18 -9.25
C LYS A 230 32.09 -6.72 -9.45
N SER A 231 32.74 -6.08 -8.47
CA SER A 231 34.08 -5.53 -8.70
C SER A 231 35.22 -6.19 -7.91
N VAL A 232 34.98 -7.35 -7.29
CA VAL A 232 36.05 -8.14 -6.67
C VAL A 232 35.91 -9.61 -7.12
N LYS A 233 36.41 -9.89 -8.30
CA LYS A 233 36.92 -11.20 -8.75
C LYS A 233 38.13 -10.95 -9.61
#